data_2b4ca9e42d283e76a2aa4b74e8385785
#
_entry.id   2b4ca9e42d283e76a2aa4b74e8385785
#
_cell.length_a   1.000
_cell.length_b   1.000
_cell.length_c   1.000
_cell.angle_alpha   90.00
_cell.angle_beta   90.00
_cell.angle_gamma   90.00
#
_symmetry.space_group_name_H-M   'P 1'
#
loop_
_entity.id
_entity.type
_entity.pdbx_description
1 polymer ?
#
loop_
_entity_poly.entity_id
_entity_poly.type
_entity_poly.pdbx_seq_one_letter_code
_entity_poly.pdbx_strand_id
1 'polypeptide(L)'
;AYEISECLVGSEMCRRDRLKRNRTLSPEELRLLLTDAAPEEREYLHRAAREVARVHFGNGVFVRGLIEISNYCRNDCRYCGIRRSNRLAERYRLTPETVLACCEEGYRLGFRTFVLQSGEDPALNDELLTGLIREMRRRWPDCAITLSLGERTEASYRALFEAGANRYLLRHETITPDHYRWLHPVRMSLDHRIECLHTLKKIGYQTGTGIMVGSPGQTVDDLVRDLLFIREFEPQMIGIGPFIPHRDTPFGHEPAGSVERTLTLLSILRLMRPAALIPSTTALATLSGDGRMRGILAGANVVMPNLSPPDERSKYNLYDGKAAFGAEAAEGLAALERELNEIGRHISWSRGDYQE
;
A
#
# COMPACT_ATOMS: atom_id res chain seq x y z
N ALA A 1 -2.32 -9.83 -36.52
CA ALA A 1 -2.94 -11.12 -36.85
C ALA A 1 -2.30 -12.33 -36.12
N TYR A 2 -1.33 -12.10 -35.23
CA TYR A 2 -0.64 -13.18 -34.47
C TYR A 2 -1.10 -13.30 -32.99
N GLU A 3 -2.00 -12.47 -32.52
CA GLU A 3 -2.38 -12.40 -31.10
C GLU A 3 -3.57 -13.26 -30.68
N ILE A 4 -4.17 -14.03 -31.59
CA ILE A 4 -5.42 -14.77 -31.28
C ILE A 4 -5.19 -16.29 -31.14
N SER A 5 -4.00 -16.82 -31.47
CA SER A 5 -3.84 -18.26 -31.66
C SER A 5 -3.50 -19.10 -30.43
N GLU A 6 -3.08 -18.52 -29.30
CA GLU A 6 -2.68 -19.30 -28.12
C GLU A 6 -3.76 -19.50 -27.04
N CYS A 7 -4.86 -18.77 -27.12
CA CYS A 7 -6.02 -18.97 -26.23
C CYS A 7 -7.09 -19.92 -26.80
N LEU A 8 -6.91 -20.42 -28.00
CA LEU A 8 -7.89 -21.27 -28.70
C LEU A 8 -7.44 -22.75 -28.80
N VAL A 9 -7.13 -23.36 -27.68
CA VAL A 9 -7.14 -24.82 -27.60
C VAL A 9 -8.33 -25.23 -26.73
N GLY A 10 -9.45 -25.48 -27.38
CA GLY A 10 -10.70 -25.90 -26.74
C GLY A 10 -11.60 -24.75 -26.29
N SER A 11 -12.88 -24.92 -26.37
CA SER A 11 -14.02 -24.02 -26.13
C SER A 11 -14.06 -23.31 -24.75
N GLU A 12 -12.99 -23.29 -23.99
CA GLU A 12 -12.89 -22.60 -22.69
C GLU A 12 -12.00 -21.36 -22.81
N MET A 13 -12.62 -20.20 -22.51
CA MET A 13 -11.93 -18.93 -22.34
C MET A 13 -10.80 -19.09 -21.32
N CYS A 14 -9.56 -18.66 -21.64
CA CYS A 14 -8.43 -18.84 -20.73
C CYS A 14 -8.64 -18.12 -19.38
N ARG A 15 -7.99 -18.61 -18.33
CA ARG A 15 -8.13 -18.09 -16.95
C ARG A 15 -7.98 -16.57 -16.86
N ARG A 16 -7.08 -15.99 -17.65
CA ARG A 16 -6.80 -14.55 -17.69
C ARG A 16 -7.96 -13.73 -18.25
N ASP A 17 -8.57 -14.21 -19.32
CA ASP A 17 -9.73 -13.55 -19.94
C ASP A 17 -10.96 -13.67 -19.03
N ARG A 18 -11.10 -14.79 -18.33
CA ARG A 18 -12.12 -14.95 -17.27
C ARG A 18 -11.90 -13.97 -16.13
N LEU A 19 -10.65 -13.80 -15.65
CA LEU A 19 -10.32 -12.82 -14.61
C LEU A 19 -10.67 -11.40 -15.06
N LYS A 20 -10.28 -11.03 -16.30
CA LYS A 20 -10.56 -9.69 -16.87
C LYS A 20 -12.08 -9.45 -17.00
N ARG A 21 -12.84 -10.45 -17.47
CA ARG A 21 -14.27 -10.35 -17.71
C ARG A 21 -15.10 -10.45 -16.44
N ASN A 22 -14.83 -11.46 -15.61
CA ASN A 22 -15.64 -11.80 -14.45
C ASN A 22 -15.13 -11.15 -13.16
N ARG A 23 -13.95 -10.54 -13.19
CA ARG A 23 -13.24 -9.94 -12.01
C ARG A 23 -13.00 -10.95 -10.88
N THR A 24 -13.00 -12.24 -11.22
CA THR A 24 -12.77 -13.32 -10.25
C THR A 24 -12.32 -14.60 -10.95
N LEU A 25 -11.69 -15.48 -10.18
CA LEU A 25 -11.35 -16.85 -10.53
C LEU A 25 -11.66 -17.76 -9.35
N SER A 26 -11.70 -19.07 -9.58
CA SER A 26 -11.78 -20.05 -8.48
C SER A 26 -10.48 -20.04 -7.65
N PRO A 27 -10.52 -20.53 -6.40
CA PRO A 27 -9.32 -20.67 -5.57
C PRO A 27 -8.21 -21.49 -6.26
N GLU A 28 -8.57 -22.57 -6.97
CA GLU A 28 -7.65 -23.44 -7.71
C GLU A 28 -6.99 -22.69 -8.86
N GLU A 29 -7.76 -21.89 -9.61
CA GLU A 29 -7.23 -21.08 -10.73
C GLU A 29 -6.31 -19.97 -10.23
N LEU A 30 -6.63 -19.32 -9.11
CA LEU A 30 -5.76 -18.33 -8.47
C LEU A 30 -4.46 -18.98 -7.99
N ARG A 31 -4.52 -20.18 -7.42
CA ARG A 31 -3.34 -20.96 -7.01
C ARG A 31 -2.44 -21.23 -8.20
N LEU A 32 -2.99 -21.72 -9.31
CA LEU A 32 -2.21 -22.01 -10.53
C LEU A 32 -1.54 -20.76 -11.10
N LEU A 33 -2.20 -19.60 -11.09
CA LEU A 33 -1.57 -18.34 -11.49
C LEU A 33 -0.39 -17.92 -10.58
N LEU A 34 -0.42 -18.32 -9.31
CA LEU A 34 0.62 -17.96 -8.35
C LEU A 34 1.78 -18.97 -8.29
N THR A 35 1.58 -20.22 -8.74
CA THR A 35 2.59 -21.29 -8.69
C THR A 35 3.20 -21.59 -10.04
N ASP A 36 2.38 -21.76 -11.08
CA ASP A 36 2.75 -22.45 -12.30
C ASP A 36 2.66 -21.55 -13.56
N ALA A 37 2.34 -20.26 -13.39
CA ALA A 37 2.25 -19.34 -14.52
C ALA A 37 3.60 -19.25 -15.26
N ALA A 38 3.60 -19.57 -16.56
CA ALA A 38 4.76 -19.39 -17.43
C ALA A 38 5.12 -17.90 -17.56
N PRO A 39 6.39 -17.56 -17.93
CA PRO A 39 6.79 -16.17 -18.15
C PRO A 39 5.87 -15.39 -19.08
N GLU A 40 5.45 -16.00 -20.18
CA GLU A 40 4.54 -15.43 -21.20
C GLU A 40 3.15 -15.19 -20.60
N GLU A 41 2.69 -16.09 -19.74
CA GLU A 41 1.42 -15.96 -19.03
C GLU A 41 1.46 -14.79 -18.04
N ARG A 42 2.54 -14.61 -17.29
CA ARG A 42 2.73 -13.47 -16.41
C ARG A 42 2.77 -12.14 -17.17
N GLU A 43 3.52 -12.08 -18.29
CA GLU A 43 3.59 -10.86 -19.10
C GLU A 43 2.22 -10.48 -19.69
N TYR A 44 1.46 -11.48 -20.14
CA TYR A 44 0.07 -11.22 -20.58
C TYR A 44 -0.80 -10.67 -19.45
N LEU A 45 -0.68 -11.24 -18.24
CA LEU A 45 -1.41 -10.77 -17.05
C LEU A 45 -1.06 -9.32 -16.73
N HIS A 46 0.24 -8.96 -16.74
CA HIS A 46 0.71 -7.59 -16.53
C HIS A 46 0.18 -6.63 -17.60
N ARG A 47 0.22 -7.03 -18.87
CA ARG A 47 -0.33 -6.24 -19.98
C ARG A 47 -1.83 -6.00 -19.83
N ALA A 48 -2.60 -7.03 -19.49
CA ALA A 48 -4.05 -6.90 -19.24
C ALA A 48 -4.36 -5.95 -18.07
N ALA A 49 -3.61 -6.06 -16.96
CA ALA A 49 -3.76 -5.20 -15.80
C ALA A 49 -3.39 -3.74 -16.12
N ARG A 50 -2.30 -3.52 -16.88
CA ARG A 50 -1.88 -2.20 -17.36
C ARG A 50 -2.93 -1.56 -18.25
N GLU A 51 -3.56 -2.33 -19.14
CA GLU A 51 -4.66 -1.84 -20.00
C GLU A 51 -5.87 -1.43 -19.16
N VAL A 52 -6.29 -2.26 -18.20
CA VAL A 52 -7.38 -1.92 -17.28
C VAL A 52 -7.06 -0.66 -16.48
N ALA A 53 -5.86 -0.54 -15.93
CA ALA A 53 -5.43 0.68 -15.25
C ALA A 53 -5.49 1.91 -16.17
N ARG A 54 -5.08 1.78 -17.45
CA ARG A 54 -5.14 2.86 -18.44
C ARG A 54 -6.57 3.29 -18.77
N VAL A 55 -7.49 2.34 -18.85
CA VAL A 55 -8.92 2.66 -19.09
C VAL A 55 -9.51 3.47 -17.93
N HIS A 56 -9.17 3.14 -16.69
CA HIS A 56 -9.72 3.82 -15.50
C HIS A 56 -9.01 5.14 -15.15
N PHE A 57 -7.70 5.23 -15.37
CA PHE A 57 -6.86 6.33 -14.86
C PHE A 57 -6.09 7.08 -15.95
N GLY A 58 -6.27 6.71 -17.21
CA GLY A 58 -5.46 7.24 -18.31
C GLY A 58 -3.98 6.86 -18.14
N ASN A 59 -3.10 7.78 -18.50
CA ASN A 59 -1.65 7.63 -18.32
C ASN A 59 -1.12 8.29 -17.02
N GLY A 60 -2.02 8.86 -16.21
CA GLY A 60 -1.67 9.54 -14.96
C GLY A 60 -1.37 8.55 -13.83
N VAL A 61 -0.32 8.85 -13.06
CA VAL A 61 0.02 8.17 -11.81
C VAL A 61 -0.15 9.17 -10.68
N PHE A 62 -1.02 8.88 -9.72
CA PHE A 62 -1.29 9.78 -8.60
C PHE A 62 -0.09 9.85 -7.66
N VAL A 63 0.28 11.07 -7.26
CA VAL A 63 1.28 11.30 -6.23
C VAL A 63 0.63 11.66 -4.90
N ARG A 64 1.09 11.03 -3.81
CA ARG A 64 0.63 11.31 -2.45
C ARG A 64 1.82 11.67 -1.57
N GLY A 65 1.76 12.81 -0.92
CA GLY A 65 2.80 13.26 0.00
C GLY A 65 2.76 12.44 1.29
N LEU A 66 3.75 11.56 1.49
CA LEU A 66 3.89 10.75 2.69
C LEU A 66 4.59 11.53 3.78
N ILE A 67 4.02 11.59 4.97
CA ILE A 67 4.60 12.19 6.17
C ILE A 67 4.59 11.13 7.28
N GLU A 68 5.76 10.66 7.66
CA GLU A 68 5.98 9.67 8.71
C GLU A 68 6.10 10.40 10.05
N ILE A 69 4.97 10.55 10.76
CA ILE A 69 4.85 11.48 11.89
C ILE A 69 5.42 10.96 13.21
N SER A 70 5.59 9.64 13.36
CA SER A 70 6.20 9.01 14.52
C SER A 70 6.64 7.59 14.21
N ASN A 71 7.80 7.17 14.70
CA ASN A 71 8.25 5.79 14.66
C ASN A 71 8.13 5.05 16.01
N TYR A 72 7.44 5.63 16.99
CA TYR A 72 7.03 4.89 18.18
C TYR A 72 5.88 3.93 17.83
N CYS A 73 5.94 2.73 18.42
CA CYS A 73 4.86 1.75 18.27
C CYS A 73 4.69 0.95 19.57
N ARG A 74 3.45 0.76 20.01
CA ARG A 74 3.12 -0.09 21.16
C ARG A 74 3.18 -1.59 20.82
N ASN A 75 3.19 -1.94 19.53
CA ASN A 75 3.16 -3.32 19.05
C ASN A 75 4.57 -3.89 18.87
N ASP A 76 4.62 -5.21 18.83
CA ASP A 76 5.87 -5.97 18.77
C ASP A 76 5.87 -6.97 17.62
N CYS A 77 5.34 -6.54 16.46
CA CYS A 77 5.29 -7.35 15.23
C CYS A 77 6.67 -7.87 14.87
N ARG A 78 6.76 -9.14 14.50
CA ARG A 78 8.04 -9.85 14.36
C ARG A 78 8.86 -9.42 13.16
N TYR A 79 8.25 -8.69 12.23
CA TYR A 79 8.85 -8.23 10.96
C TYR A 79 9.23 -6.75 10.95
N CYS A 80 8.78 -5.96 11.92
CA CYS A 80 8.80 -4.50 11.82
C CYS A 80 9.97 -3.87 12.59
N GLY A 81 10.82 -3.11 11.92
CA GLY A 81 11.97 -2.45 12.52
C GLY A 81 11.62 -1.40 13.59
N ILE A 82 10.43 -0.78 13.53
CA ILE A 82 9.95 0.15 14.56
C ILE A 82 9.14 -0.53 15.67
N ARG A 83 9.21 -1.86 15.80
CA ARG A 83 8.58 -2.61 16.90
C ARG A 83 9.02 -2.08 18.27
N ARG A 84 8.13 -2.22 19.28
CA ARG A 84 8.35 -1.68 20.63
C ARG A 84 9.68 -2.12 21.26
N SER A 85 10.02 -3.40 21.15
CA SER A 85 11.20 -3.98 21.77
C SER A 85 12.50 -3.72 21.02
N ASN A 86 12.46 -3.11 19.81
CA ASN A 86 13.69 -2.67 19.14
C ASN A 86 14.28 -1.44 19.85
N ARG A 87 15.28 -1.68 20.70
CA ARG A 87 15.99 -0.64 21.47
C ARG A 87 17.06 0.08 20.65
N LEU A 88 17.39 -0.43 19.46
CA LEU A 88 18.37 0.19 18.57
C LEU A 88 17.72 1.24 17.64
N ALA A 89 16.38 1.25 17.55
CA ALA A 89 15.69 2.24 16.76
C ALA A 89 15.77 3.63 17.40
N GLU A 90 16.34 4.58 16.69
CA GLU A 90 16.32 5.99 17.08
C GLU A 90 14.90 6.54 16.95
N ARG A 91 14.28 6.89 18.08
CA ARG A 91 12.87 7.25 18.16
C ARG A 91 12.65 8.74 17.97
N TYR A 92 11.60 9.09 17.19
CA TYR A 92 11.17 10.47 17.01
C TYR A 92 9.64 10.61 16.95
N ARG A 93 9.18 11.83 17.17
CA ARG A 93 7.82 12.31 16.89
C ARG A 93 7.94 13.69 16.25
N LEU A 94 7.25 13.90 15.15
CA LEU A 94 7.13 15.23 14.57
C LEU A 94 6.13 16.04 15.39
N THR A 95 6.40 17.32 15.58
CA THR A 95 5.41 18.23 16.17
C THR A 95 4.33 18.57 15.15
N PRO A 96 3.13 19.01 15.59
CA PRO A 96 2.09 19.46 14.65
C PRO A 96 2.60 20.55 13.70
N GLU A 97 3.42 21.47 14.16
CA GLU A 97 4.01 22.54 13.37
C GLU A 97 4.91 21.98 12.25
N THR A 98 5.74 20.97 12.58
CA THR A 98 6.59 20.29 11.59
C THR A 98 5.74 19.56 10.56
N VAL A 99 4.68 18.87 10.96
CA VAL A 99 3.77 18.20 10.02
C VAL A 99 3.09 19.21 9.09
N LEU A 100 2.63 20.34 9.64
CA LEU A 100 2.02 21.41 8.84
C LEU A 100 3.02 22.04 7.87
N ALA A 101 4.30 22.23 8.28
CA ALA A 101 5.33 22.69 7.39
C ALA A 101 5.61 21.73 6.23
N CYS A 102 5.61 20.39 6.48
CA CYS A 102 5.70 19.38 5.43
C CYS A 102 4.50 19.45 4.46
N CYS A 103 3.28 19.66 4.99
CA CYS A 103 2.09 19.83 4.17
C CYS A 103 2.15 21.10 3.31
N GLU A 104 2.62 22.21 3.86
CA GLU A 104 2.80 23.48 3.13
C GLU A 104 3.75 23.31 1.95
N GLU A 105 4.92 22.73 2.19
CA GLU A 105 5.88 22.44 1.14
C GLU A 105 5.31 21.49 0.09
N GLY A 106 4.64 20.42 0.53
CA GLY A 106 3.97 19.48 -0.36
C GLY A 106 2.90 20.15 -1.22
N TYR A 107 2.08 21.03 -0.62
CA TYR A 107 1.05 21.77 -1.35
C TYR A 107 1.66 22.69 -2.41
N ARG A 108 2.76 23.39 -2.08
CA ARG A 108 3.52 24.25 -2.99
C ARG A 108 4.12 23.44 -4.16
N LEU A 109 4.56 22.19 -3.89
CA LEU A 109 5.05 21.26 -4.92
C LEU A 109 3.94 20.66 -5.80
N GLY A 110 2.67 20.89 -5.48
CA GLY A 110 1.52 20.41 -6.25
C GLY A 110 0.76 19.23 -5.65
N PHE A 111 1.20 18.64 -4.54
CA PHE A 111 0.46 17.53 -3.90
C PHE A 111 -0.94 17.98 -3.47
N ARG A 112 -1.92 17.09 -3.68
CA ARG A 112 -3.32 17.28 -3.25
C ARG A 112 -3.82 16.12 -2.38
N THR A 113 -2.91 15.28 -1.93
CA THR A 113 -3.17 14.21 -0.95
C THR A 113 -1.99 14.10 0.00
N PHE A 114 -2.25 14.17 1.29
CA PHE A 114 -1.27 13.92 2.35
C PHE A 114 -1.59 12.61 3.06
N VAL A 115 -0.56 11.82 3.32
CA VAL A 115 -0.66 10.55 4.06
C VAL A 115 0.12 10.70 5.36
N LEU A 116 -0.59 10.72 6.48
CA LEU A 116 0.02 10.69 7.81
C LEU A 116 0.19 9.22 8.24
N GLN A 117 1.43 8.80 8.40
CA GLN A 117 1.79 7.43 8.76
C GLN A 117 2.58 7.40 10.06
N SER A 118 2.29 6.41 10.91
CA SER A 118 3.08 6.15 12.13
C SER A 118 3.00 4.69 12.55
N GLY A 119 3.84 4.30 13.51
CA GLY A 119 3.50 3.17 14.37
C GLY A 119 2.24 3.49 15.21
N GLU A 120 1.70 2.48 15.91
CA GLU A 120 0.64 2.72 16.88
C GLU A 120 1.22 3.40 18.12
N ASP A 121 1.38 4.71 18.04
CA ASP A 121 1.98 5.54 19.07
C ASP A 121 0.91 6.07 20.05
N PRO A 122 0.97 5.69 21.35
CA PRO A 122 0.01 6.18 22.35
C PRO A 122 0.00 7.70 22.57
N ALA A 123 1.10 8.39 22.23
CA ALA A 123 1.18 9.84 22.35
C ALA A 123 0.39 10.59 21.26
N LEU A 124 0.08 9.92 20.14
CA LEU A 124 -0.78 10.45 19.09
C LEU A 124 -2.25 10.25 19.48
N ASN A 125 -2.68 10.95 20.54
CA ASN A 125 -4.06 10.89 21.04
C ASN A 125 -5.05 11.62 20.12
N ASP A 126 -6.34 11.48 20.40
CA ASP A 126 -7.41 12.04 19.56
C ASP A 126 -7.42 13.56 19.57
N GLU A 127 -7.13 14.20 20.70
CA GLU A 127 -7.08 15.66 20.82
C GLU A 127 -6.03 16.25 19.88
N LEU A 128 -4.79 15.74 19.93
CA LEU A 128 -3.70 16.17 19.07
C LEU A 128 -4.03 15.94 17.59
N LEU A 129 -4.48 14.73 17.25
CA LEU A 129 -4.72 14.36 15.85
C LEU A 129 -5.92 15.12 15.25
N THR A 130 -7.03 15.28 16.00
CA THR A 130 -8.19 16.04 15.52
C THR A 130 -7.86 17.52 15.35
N GLY A 131 -7.07 18.09 16.26
CA GLY A 131 -6.55 19.47 16.14
C GLY A 131 -5.72 19.64 14.87
N LEU A 132 -4.76 18.75 14.63
CA LEU A 132 -3.91 18.76 13.45
C LEU A 132 -4.75 18.62 12.16
N ILE A 133 -5.66 17.64 12.10
CA ILE A 133 -6.49 17.37 10.92
C ILE A 133 -7.39 18.57 10.61
N ARG A 134 -8.01 19.20 11.61
CA ARG A 134 -8.82 20.41 11.43
C ARG A 134 -8.01 21.56 10.85
N GLU A 135 -6.77 21.75 11.35
CA GLU A 135 -5.89 22.81 10.84
C GLU A 135 -5.43 22.51 9.40
N MET A 136 -5.12 21.26 9.08
CA MET A 136 -4.83 20.84 7.70
C MET A 136 -6.03 21.10 6.79
N ARG A 137 -7.25 20.76 7.23
CA ARG A 137 -8.48 20.98 6.46
C ARG A 137 -8.77 22.47 6.25
N ARG A 138 -8.50 23.29 7.25
CA ARG A 138 -8.65 24.73 7.15
C ARG A 138 -7.69 25.38 6.13
N ARG A 139 -6.42 24.92 6.13
CA ARG A 139 -5.39 25.48 5.23
C ARG A 139 -5.51 24.98 3.80
N TRP A 140 -5.81 23.70 3.63
CA TRP A 140 -5.86 23.02 2.32
C TRP A 140 -7.17 22.24 2.16
N PRO A 141 -8.29 22.93 1.95
CA PRO A 141 -9.61 22.32 1.88
C PRO A 141 -9.79 21.39 0.66
N ASP A 142 -9.02 21.61 -0.39
CA ASP A 142 -8.99 20.81 -1.61
C ASP A 142 -8.15 19.54 -1.50
N CYS A 143 -7.38 19.36 -0.42
CA CYS A 143 -6.55 18.18 -0.23
C CYS A 143 -7.29 17.00 0.42
N ALA A 144 -6.92 15.78 0.06
CA ALA A 144 -7.31 14.60 0.81
C ALA A 144 -6.32 14.33 1.95
N ILE A 145 -6.85 13.94 3.11
CA ILE A 145 -6.08 13.52 4.28
C ILE A 145 -6.27 12.02 4.47
N THR A 146 -5.20 11.26 4.31
CA THR A 146 -5.16 9.81 4.50
C THR A 146 -4.43 9.49 5.80
N LEU A 147 -4.98 8.61 6.62
CA LEU A 147 -4.37 8.15 7.85
C LEU A 147 -3.90 6.70 7.72
N SER A 148 -2.74 6.39 8.29
CA SER A 148 -2.20 5.03 8.44
C SER A 148 -1.54 4.94 9.82
N LEU A 149 -2.37 4.87 10.87
CA LEU A 149 -2.00 5.04 12.29
C LEU A 149 -2.30 3.78 13.13
N GLY A 150 -2.54 2.63 12.47
CA GLY A 150 -2.85 1.36 13.11
C GLY A 150 -4.29 1.27 13.64
N GLU A 151 -4.49 0.42 14.66
CA GLU A 151 -5.80 0.15 15.26
C GLU A 151 -6.17 1.22 16.28
N ARG A 152 -7.44 1.67 16.21
CA ARG A 152 -8.02 2.63 17.14
C ARG A 152 -9.45 2.20 17.50
N THR A 153 -10.06 2.83 18.47
CA THR A 153 -11.47 2.61 18.81
C THR A 153 -12.41 3.21 17.75
N GLU A 154 -13.65 2.72 17.64
CA GLU A 154 -14.67 3.33 16.77
C GLU A 154 -14.85 4.82 17.04
N ALA A 155 -14.89 5.22 18.32
CA ALA A 155 -15.01 6.63 18.71
C ALA A 155 -13.85 7.48 18.18
N SER A 156 -12.60 6.95 18.28
CA SER A 156 -11.41 7.59 17.73
C SER A 156 -11.49 7.72 16.20
N TYR A 157 -11.81 6.63 15.47
CA TYR A 157 -11.98 6.68 14.03
C TYR A 157 -13.01 7.73 13.61
N ARG A 158 -14.15 7.78 14.31
CA ARG A 158 -15.23 8.74 14.04
C ARG A 158 -14.77 10.19 14.27
N ALA A 159 -14.10 10.46 15.40
CA ALA A 159 -13.58 11.79 15.70
C ALA A 159 -12.58 12.29 14.64
N LEU A 160 -11.68 11.41 14.16
CA LEU A 160 -10.74 11.75 13.11
C LEU A 160 -11.41 11.98 11.75
N PHE A 161 -12.47 11.22 11.44
CA PHE A 161 -13.27 11.42 10.23
C PHE A 161 -14.01 12.76 10.26
N GLU A 162 -14.68 13.05 11.36
CA GLU A 162 -15.41 14.32 11.58
C GLU A 162 -14.47 15.54 11.62
N ALA A 163 -13.22 15.35 12.05
CA ALA A 163 -12.18 16.38 11.95
C ALA A 163 -11.75 16.68 10.50
N GLY A 164 -12.04 15.76 9.54
CA GLY A 164 -11.81 15.98 8.12
C GLY A 164 -10.90 14.96 7.43
N ALA A 165 -10.49 13.87 8.09
CA ALA A 165 -9.79 12.77 7.43
C ALA A 165 -10.71 12.06 6.43
N ASN A 166 -10.21 11.76 5.23
CA ASN A 166 -11.02 11.19 4.15
C ASN A 166 -10.79 9.70 3.97
N ARG A 167 -9.55 9.24 4.22
CA ARG A 167 -9.09 7.91 3.88
C ARG A 167 -8.35 7.30 5.07
N TYR A 168 -8.47 5.98 5.21
CA TYR A 168 -7.71 5.23 6.21
C TYR A 168 -7.15 3.95 5.60
N LEU A 169 -5.85 3.73 5.76
CA LEU A 169 -5.18 2.49 5.35
C LEU A 169 -4.85 1.67 6.61
N LEU A 170 -5.40 0.47 6.68
CA LEU A 170 -5.11 -0.51 7.72
C LEU A 170 -4.88 -1.88 7.07
N ARG A 171 -3.63 -2.28 6.91
CA ARG A 171 -3.30 -3.56 6.29
C ARG A 171 -3.68 -4.71 7.23
N HIS A 172 -4.34 -5.74 6.69
CA HIS A 172 -4.63 -6.95 7.46
C HIS A 172 -3.44 -7.91 7.52
N GLU A 173 -2.46 -7.74 6.65
CA GLU A 173 -1.21 -8.48 6.46
C GLU A 173 -1.41 -9.93 6.02
N THR A 174 -2.39 -10.62 6.55
CA THR A 174 -2.89 -11.93 6.13
C THR A 174 -4.25 -12.20 6.78
N ILE A 175 -5.16 -12.88 6.07
CA ILE A 175 -6.45 -13.32 6.63
C ILE A 175 -6.38 -14.71 7.27
N THR A 176 -5.24 -15.39 7.20
CA THR A 176 -5.04 -16.70 7.79
C THR A 176 -4.70 -16.59 9.28
N PRO A 177 -5.53 -17.11 10.21
CA PRO A 177 -5.36 -16.88 11.65
C PRO A 177 -4.02 -17.35 12.20
N ASP A 178 -3.54 -18.54 11.80
CA ASP A 178 -2.26 -19.06 12.27
C ASP A 178 -1.07 -18.23 11.78
N HIS A 179 -1.11 -17.83 10.53
CA HIS A 179 -0.08 -16.95 9.96
C HIS A 179 -0.13 -15.55 10.60
N TYR A 180 -1.33 -15.00 10.88
CA TYR A 180 -1.45 -13.71 11.59
C TYR A 180 -0.82 -13.79 12.99
N ARG A 181 -1.09 -14.88 13.76
CA ARG A 181 -0.46 -15.10 15.07
C ARG A 181 1.05 -15.29 15.00
N TRP A 182 1.54 -15.85 13.90
CA TRP A 182 2.99 -15.96 13.65
C TRP A 182 3.66 -14.60 13.43
N LEU A 183 3.01 -13.67 12.73
CA LEU A 183 3.53 -12.34 12.42
C LEU A 183 3.44 -11.35 13.59
N HIS A 184 2.43 -11.50 14.45
CA HIS A 184 2.04 -10.46 15.40
C HIS A 184 2.16 -10.93 16.87
N PRO A 185 2.29 -9.99 17.83
CA PRO A 185 2.28 -10.34 19.24
C PRO A 185 0.91 -10.85 19.68
N VAL A 186 0.88 -11.73 20.70
CA VAL A 186 -0.32 -12.42 21.22
C VAL A 186 -1.50 -11.46 21.53
N ARG A 187 -1.21 -10.22 21.89
CA ARG A 187 -2.25 -9.21 22.18
C ARG A 187 -2.98 -8.66 20.94
N MET A 188 -2.47 -8.92 19.74
CA MET A 188 -3.13 -8.54 18.49
C MET A 188 -4.00 -9.67 17.98
N SER A 189 -5.21 -9.37 17.62
CA SER A 189 -6.20 -10.31 17.10
C SER A 189 -6.51 -10.00 15.64
N LEU A 190 -6.56 -11.02 14.80
CA LEU A 190 -7.04 -10.90 13.43
C LEU A 190 -8.49 -10.43 13.40
N ASP A 191 -9.36 -11.00 14.24
CA ASP A 191 -10.77 -10.64 14.30
C ASP A 191 -10.94 -9.15 14.61
N HIS A 192 -10.18 -8.62 15.58
CA HIS A 192 -10.20 -7.20 15.89
C HIS A 192 -9.68 -6.34 14.73
N ARG A 193 -8.63 -6.79 14.01
CA ARG A 193 -8.13 -6.11 12.82
C ARG A 193 -9.21 -6.01 11.73
N ILE A 194 -9.95 -7.08 11.51
CA ILE A 194 -11.03 -7.13 10.52
C ILE A 194 -12.23 -6.28 10.98
N GLU A 195 -12.57 -6.32 12.29
CA GLU A 195 -13.59 -5.43 12.87
C GLU A 195 -13.24 -3.94 12.67
N CYS A 196 -11.98 -3.55 12.90
CA CYS A 196 -11.51 -2.19 12.62
C CYS A 196 -11.71 -1.81 11.15
N LEU A 197 -11.42 -2.70 10.20
CA LEU A 197 -11.63 -2.45 8.77
C LEU A 197 -13.11 -2.24 8.43
N HIS A 198 -14.00 -3.07 8.96
CA HIS A 198 -15.45 -2.90 8.76
C HIS A 198 -15.96 -1.61 9.41
N THR A 199 -15.46 -1.27 10.59
CA THR A 199 -15.78 -0.02 11.29
C THR A 199 -15.38 1.21 10.47
N LEU A 200 -14.17 1.23 9.90
CA LEU A 200 -13.71 2.30 9.03
C LEU A 200 -14.64 2.49 7.82
N LYS A 201 -15.03 1.38 7.18
CA LYS A 201 -15.94 1.40 6.04
C LYS A 201 -17.33 1.91 6.45
N LYS A 202 -17.85 1.45 7.58
CA LYS A 202 -19.15 1.88 8.14
C LYS A 202 -19.19 3.37 8.49
N ILE A 203 -18.08 3.96 8.96
CA ILE A 203 -17.97 5.40 9.25
C ILE A 203 -17.99 6.22 7.96
N GLY A 204 -17.53 5.67 6.82
CA GLY A 204 -17.53 6.36 5.53
C GLY A 204 -16.15 6.72 4.99
N TYR A 205 -15.07 6.21 5.60
CA TYR A 205 -13.74 6.35 5.01
C TYR A 205 -13.63 5.68 3.64
N GLN A 206 -12.88 6.28 2.72
CA GLN A 206 -12.26 5.49 1.67
C GLN A 206 -11.25 4.55 2.35
N THR A 207 -11.68 3.30 2.53
CA THR A 207 -10.94 2.33 3.34
C THR A 207 -9.96 1.55 2.49
N GLY A 208 -8.73 1.45 2.98
CA GLY A 208 -7.68 0.65 2.38
C GLY A 208 -7.25 -0.50 3.27
N THR A 209 -6.92 -1.61 2.63
CA THR A 209 -6.27 -2.75 3.29
C THR A 209 -5.11 -3.28 2.45
N GLY A 210 -4.52 -4.41 2.82
CA GLY A 210 -3.44 -5.02 2.07
C GLY A 210 -2.67 -6.07 2.83
N ILE A 211 -1.68 -6.63 2.16
CA ILE A 211 -0.89 -7.75 2.64
C ILE A 211 0.60 -7.52 2.45
N MET A 212 1.40 -8.28 3.16
CA MET A 212 2.83 -8.44 2.95
C MET A 212 3.08 -9.71 2.16
N VAL A 213 3.83 -9.64 1.07
CA VAL A 213 4.06 -10.77 0.15
C VAL A 213 5.37 -11.46 0.48
N GLY A 214 5.32 -12.77 0.72
CA GLY A 214 6.50 -13.58 1.02
C GLY A 214 7.01 -13.38 2.45
N SER A 215 6.14 -13.04 3.38
CA SER A 215 6.48 -13.03 4.81
C SER A 215 6.77 -14.46 5.31
N PRO A 216 7.62 -14.63 6.33
CA PRO A 216 8.00 -15.94 6.83
C PRO A 216 6.80 -16.82 7.15
N GLY A 217 6.79 -18.04 6.61
CA GLY A 217 5.70 -19.00 6.77
C GLY A 217 4.49 -18.80 5.86
N GLN A 218 4.45 -17.76 5.01
CA GLN A 218 3.34 -17.53 4.08
C GLN A 218 3.30 -18.59 2.98
N THR A 219 2.15 -19.21 2.81
CA THR A 219 1.87 -20.18 1.74
C THR A 219 1.14 -19.53 0.57
N VAL A 220 1.08 -20.24 -0.57
CA VAL A 220 0.25 -19.80 -1.70
C VAL A 220 -1.23 -19.79 -1.32
N ASP A 221 -1.66 -20.72 -0.48
CA ASP A 221 -3.04 -20.77 0.01
C ASP A 221 -3.42 -19.57 0.87
N ASP A 222 -2.48 -19.04 1.64
CA ASP A 222 -2.69 -17.80 2.39
C ASP A 222 -2.92 -16.64 1.43
N LEU A 223 -2.11 -16.53 0.37
CA LEU A 223 -2.28 -15.50 -0.65
C LEU A 223 -3.62 -15.63 -1.39
N VAL A 224 -4.06 -16.85 -1.68
CA VAL A 224 -5.38 -17.09 -2.30
C VAL A 224 -6.51 -16.63 -1.38
N ARG A 225 -6.45 -16.97 -0.07
CA ARG A 225 -7.42 -16.49 0.92
C ARG A 225 -7.43 -14.97 1.03
N ASP A 226 -6.26 -14.33 1.03
CA ASP A 226 -6.11 -12.88 1.05
C ASP A 226 -6.74 -12.22 -0.19
N LEU A 227 -6.56 -12.78 -1.39
CA LEU A 227 -7.21 -12.30 -2.62
C LEU A 227 -8.73 -12.41 -2.53
N LEU A 228 -9.25 -13.53 -2.02
CA LEU A 228 -10.69 -13.74 -1.84
C LEU A 228 -11.28 -12.77 -0.82
N PHE A 229 -10.58 -12.54 0.30
CA PHE A 229 -10.97 -11.53 1.29
C PHE A 229 -10.99 -10.12 0.69
N ILE A 230 -9.95 -9.72 -0.06
CA ILE A 230 -9.91 -8.40 -0.72
C ILE A 230 -11.05 -8.25 -1.73
N ARG A 231 -11.40 -9.32 -2.46
CA ARG A 231 -12.56 -9.32 -3.35
C ARG A 231 -13.85 -9.06 -2.60
N GLU A 232 -14.08 -9.76 -1.47
CA GLU A 232 -15.31 -9.66 -0.68
C GLU A 232 -15.39 -8.34 0.09
N PHE A 233 -14.29 -7.92 0.69
CA PHE A 233 -14.23 -6.67 1.46
C PHE A 233 -14.35 -5.43 0.58
N GLU A 234 -13.95 -5.50 -0.69
CA GLU A 234 -14.01 -4.40 -1.66
C GLU A 234 -13.37 -3.09 -1.18
N PRO A 235 -12.07 -3.09 -0.85
CA PRO A 235 -11.39 -1.88 -0.44
C PRO A 235 -11.22 -0.90 -1.59
N GLN A 236 -11.24 0.40 -1.30
CA GLN A 236 -10.93 1.46 -2.26
C GLN A 236 -9.42 1.63 -2.49
N MET A 237 -8.60 1.22 -1.51
CA MET A 237 -7.14 1.25 -1.59
C MET A 237 -6.57 -0.12 -1.26
N ILE A 238 -5.55 -0.57 -1.99
CA ILE A 238 -4.92 -1.87 -1.75
C ILE A 238 -3.40 -1.68 -1.69
N GLY A 239 -2.82 -1.80 -0.48
CA GLY A 239 -1.38 -1.67 -0.27
C GLY A 239 -0.70 -3.02 -0.15
N ILE A 240 -0.04 -3.49 -1.21
CA ILE A 240 0.77 -4.72 -1.17
C ILE A 240 2.23 -4.41 -1.49
N GLY A 241 3.12 -5.18 -0.89
CA GLY A 241 4.56 -5.08 -1.15
C GLY A 241 5.28 -6.32 -0.66
N PRO A 242 6.48 -6.60 -1.17
CA PRO A 242 7.28 -7.71 -0.71
C PRO A 242 7.71 -7.51 0.74
N PHE A 243 7.80 -8.61 1.49
CA PHE A 243 8.49 -8.63 2.77
C PHE A 243 9.97 -8.30 2.55
N ILE A 244 10.52 -7.44 3.40
CA ILE A 244 11.95 -7.18 3.48
C ILE A 244 12.34 -7.31 4.95
N PRO A 245 13.32 -8.14 5.30
CA PRO A 245 13.74 -8.30 6.68
C PRO A 245 14.34 -7.02 7.26
N HIS A 246 14.24 -6.86 8.57
CA HIS A 246 15.00 -5.87 9.33
C HIS A 246 15.89 -6.61 10.34
N ARG A 247 17.18 -6.35 10.32
CA ARG A 247 18.19 -7.06 11.11
C ARG A 247 17.90 -7.13 12.62
N ASP A 248 17.25 -6.11 13.17
CA ASP A 248 16.93 -6.00 14.58
C ASP A 248 15.53 -6.56 14.91
N THR A 249 15.04 -7.50 14.11
CA THR A 249 13.74 -8.15 14.32
C THR A 249 13.89 -9.67 14.41
N PRO A 250 12.90 -10.39 14.97
CA PRO A 250 12.91 -11.85 14.96
C PRO A 250 13.04 -12.47 13.55
N PHE A 251 12.63 -11.76 12.50
CA PHE A 251 12.71 -12.19 11.10
C PHE A 251 13.89 -11.57 10.34
N GLY A 252 14.88 -11.04 11.03
CA GLY A 252 16.03 -10.36 10.42
C GLY A 252 16.90 -11.24 9.53
N HIS A 253 16.83 -12.57 9.68
CA HIS A 253 17.58 -13.53 8.86
C HIS A 253 16.72 -14.27 7.83
N GLU A 254 15.43 -13.95 7.76
CA GLU A 254 14.53 -14.57 6.80
C GLU A 254 14.75 -13.99 5.39
N PRO A 255 14.52 -14.78 4.34
CA PRO A 255 14.65 -14.27 2.97
C PRO A 255 13.61 -13.22 2.65
N ALA A 256 13.97 -12.26 1.81
CA ALA A 256 13.02 -11.27 1.30
C ALA A 256 11.94 -11.92 0.41
N GLY A 257 10.77 -11.31 0.36
CA GLY A 257 9.67 -11.71 -0.52
C GLY A 257 9.99 -11.48 -2.00
N SER A 258 9.32 -12.22 -2.86
CA SER A 258 9.54 -12.19 -4.31
C SER A 258 8.94 -10.94 -4.96
N VAL A 259 9.75 -10.21 -5.71
CA VAL A 259 9.30 -9.11 -6.59
C VAL A 259 8.33 -9.65 -7.63
N GLU A 260 8.67 -10.74 -8.32
CA GLU A 260 7.81 -11.31 -9.38
C GLU A 260 6.44 -11.73 -8.86
N ARG A 261 6.39 -12.39 -7.69
CA ARG A 261 5.10 -12.75 -7.08
C ARG A 261 4.30 -11.52 -6.67
N THR A 262 4.95 -10.47 -6.18
CA THR A 262 4.28 -9.21 -5.86
C THR A 262 3.69 -8.54 -7.09
N LEU A 263 4.42 -8.52 -8.21
CA LEU A 263 3.93 -7.98 -9.48
C LEU A 263 2.75 -8.79 -10.04
N THR A 264 2.81 -10.12 -9.95
CA THR A 264 1.69 -11.00 -10.33
C THR A 264 0.44 -10.70 -9.50
N LEU A 265 0.58 -10.57 -8.17
CA LEU A 265 -0.52 -10.20 -7.28
C LEU A 265 -1.07 -8.80 -7.55
N LEU A 266 -0.22 -7.82 -7.85
CA LEU A 266 -0.66 -6.48 -8.29
C LEU A 266 -1.57 -6.57 -9.52
N SER A 267 -1.18 -7.36 -10.51
CA SER A 267 -1.96 -7.53 -11.75
C SER A 267 -3.28 -8.26 -11.49
N ILE A 268 -3.28 -9.31 -10.68
CA ILE A 268 -4.52 -10.01 -10.28
C ILE A 268 -5.46 -9.02 -9.57
N LEU A 269 -4.96 -8.26 -8.60
CA LEU A 269 -5.74 -7.28 -7.86
C LEU A 269 -6.29 -6.17 -8.74
N ARG A 270 -5.53 -5.68 -9.72
CA ARG A 270 -6.02 -4.70 -10.70
C ARG A 270 -7.16 -5.25 -11.54
N LEU A 271 -7.07 -6.51 -11.98
CA LEU A 271 -8.13 -7.14 -12.75
C LEU A 271 -9.36 -7.44 -11.90
N MET A 272 -9.18 -7.82 -10.63
CA MET A 272 -10.28 -8.05 -9.69
C MET A 272 -10.97 -6.75 -9.26
N ARG A 273 -10.20 -5.68 -9.05
CA ARG A 273 -10.66 -4.37 -8.54
C ARG A 273 -10.18 -3.25 -9.48
N PRO A 274 -10.81 -3.08 -10.65
CA PRO A 274 -10.34 -2.16 -11.70
C PRO A 274 -10.18 -0.70 -11.26
N ALA A 275 -11.04 -0.21 -10.37
CA ALA A 275 -11.04 1.16 -9.87
C ALA A 275 -10.18 1.39 -8.61
N ALA A 276 -9.63 0.31 -7.99
CA ALA A 276 -8.88 0.45 -6.75
C ALA A 276 -7.61 1.31 -6.91
N LEU A 277 -7.29 2.07 -5.88
CA LEU A 277 -6.06 2.85 -5.80
C LEU A 277 -4.94 1.96 -5.24
N ILE A 278 -4.00 1.56 -6.09
CA ILE A 278 -2.97 0.58 -5.77
C ILE A 278 -1.59 1.24 -5.89
N PRO A 279 -0.83 1.40 -4.79
CA PRO A 279 0.51 1.97 -4.85
C PRO A 279 1.53 0.97 -5.40
N SER A 280 2.47 1.47 -6.22
CA SER A 280 3.76 0.84 -6.38
C SER A 280 4.62 1.24 -5.18
N THR A 281 4.87 0.26 -4.30
CA THR A 281 5.45 0.54 -2.98
C THR A 281 6.96 0.78 -3.01
N THR A 282 7.47 1.54 -2.05
CA THR A 282 8.91 1.72 -1.81
C THR A 282 9.63 0.38 -1.61
N ALA A 283 8.97 -0.64 -1.06
CA ALA A 283 9.55 -1.97 -0.91
C ALA A 283 9.91 -2.62 -2.26
N LEU A 284 9.10 -2.42 -3.31
CA LEU A 284 9.47 -2.88 -4.67
C LEU A 284 10.72 -2.15 -5.19
N ALA A 285 10.77 -0.82 -5.03
CA ALA A 285 11.94 -0.03 -5.43
C ALA A 285 13.19 -0.38 -4.62
N THR A 286 13.04 -0.78 -3.36
CA THR A 286 14.15 -1.21 -2.50
C THR A 286 14.76 -2.55 -2.95
N LEU A 287 13.92 -3.52 -3.35
CA LEU A 287 14.40 -4.84 -3.80
C LEU A 287 14.88 -4.85 -5.26
N SER A 288 14.38 -3.96 -6.08
CA SER A 288 14.75 -3.86 -7.50
C SER A 288 14.77 -2.40 -7.92
N GLY A 289 15.87 -1.93 -8.51
CA GLY A 289 16.02 -0.54 -8.94
C GLY A 289 14.92 -0.08 -9.91
N ASP A 290 14.36 -0.98 -10.71
CA ASP A 290 13.22 -0.76 -11.62
C ASP A 290 11.86 -1.14 -11.02
N GLY A 291 11.86 -1.64 -9.78
CA GLY A 291 10.68 -2.25 -9.13
C GLY A 291 9.45 -1.34 -9.08
N ARG A 292 9.67 -0.02 -8.93
CA ARG A 292 8.57 0.97 -8.96
C ARG A 292 7.90 1.02 -10.34
N MET A 293 8.69 1.15 -11.39
CA MET A 293 8.17 1.24 -12.76
C MET A 293 7.52 -0.07 -13.18
N ARG A 294 8.10 -1.21 -12.83
CA ARG A 294 7.49 -2.53 -13.03
C ARG A 294 6.16 -2.67 -12.30
N GLY A 295 6.05 -2.15 -11.07
CA GLY A 295 4.79 -2.13 -10.32
C GLY A 295 3.69 -1.33 -11.03
N ILE A 296 4.03 -0.18 -11.61
CA ILE A 296 3.11 0.63 -12.41
C ILE A 296 2.69 -0.12 -13.68
N LEU A 297 3.64 -0.75 -14.37
CA LEU A 297 3.38 -1.56 -15.56
C LEU A 297 2.57 -2.84 -15.25
N ALA A 298 2.61 -3.31 -13.99
CA ALA A 298 1.77 -4.41 -13.50
C ALA A 298 0.39 -3.96 -12.99
N GLY A 299 0.03 -2.68 -13.12
CA GLY A 299 -1.30 -2.18 -12.81
C GLY A 299 -1.42 -1.26 -11.60
N ALA A 300 -0.33 -0.92 -10.90
CA ALA A 300 -0.35 0.12 -9.89
C ALA A 300 -0.58 1.51 -10.52
N ASN A 301 -1.15 2.44 -9.75
CA ASN A 301 -1.50 3.79 -10.22
C ASN A 301 -1.22 4.89 -9.19
N VAL A 302 -0.51 4.57 -8.12
CA VAL A 302 -0.17 5.53 -7.05
C VAL A 302 1.30 5.40 -6.70
N VAL A 303 1.97 6.51 -6.41
CA VAL A 303 3.29 6.58 -5.77
C VAL A 303 3.22 7.53 -4.57
N MET A 304 4.09 7.33 -3.59
CA MET A 304 4.05 8.09 -2.34
C MET A 304 5.43 8.70 -2.01
N PRO A 305 5.83 9.79 -2.68
CA PRO A 305 7.06 10.50 -2.32
C PRO A 305 7.01 11.01 -0.87
N ASN A 306 8.13 10.86 -0.16
CA ASN A 306 8.23 11.20 1.25
C ASN A 306 8.47 12.71 1.44
N LEU A 307 7.59 13.36 2.21
CA LEU A 307 7.64 14.77 2.60
C LEU A 307 8.22 14.99 4.01
N SER A 308 8.47 13.90 4.78
CA SER A 308 9.03 14.06 6.12
C SER A 308 10.38 14.76 6.08
N PRO A 309 10.80 15.46 7.16
CA PRO A 309 12.10 16.09 7.21
C PRO A 309 13.23 15.08 6.91
N PRO A 310 14.24 15.46 6.10
CA PRO A 310 15.33 14.56 5.70
C PRO A 310 16.02 13.85 6.88
N ASP A 311 16.24 14.55 7.97
CA ASP A 311 16.91 14.03 9.17
C ASP A 311 16.09 12.94 9.90
N GLU A 312 14.78 12.90 9.69
CA GLU A 312 13.88 11.95 10.34
C GLU A 312 13.54 10.74 9.45
N ARG A 313 13.69 10.84 8.13
CA ARG A 313 13.31 9.79 7.18
C ARG A 313 14.07 8.47 7.40
N SER A 314 15.36 8.55 7.70
CA SER A 314 16.21 7.38 7.96
C SER A 314 15.84 6.66 9.26
N LYS A 315 15.20 7.36 10.19
CA LYS A 315 14.75 6.81 11.49
C LYS A 315 13.44 6.04 11.38
N TYR A 316 12.64 6.26 10.32
CA TYR A 316 11.43 5.48 10.05
C TYR A 316 11.76 4.20 9.27
N ASN A 317 12.53 3.34 9.90
CA ASN A 317 13.09 2.16 9.26
C ASN A 317 12.26 0.91 9.58
N LEU A 318 11.25 0.63 8.74
CA LEU A 318 10.38 -0.55 8.87
C LEU A 318 11.12 -1.85 8.51
N TYR A 319 12.05 -1.76 7.56
CA TYR A 319 12.86 -2.85 7.01
C TYR A 319 14.21 -2.32 6.54
N ASP A 320 15.22 -3.19 6.42
CA ASP A 320 16.58 -2.79 6.03
C ASP A 320 16.62 -2.21 4.61
N GLY A 321 17.46 -1.21 4.42
CA GLY A 321 17.70 -0.59 3.12
C GLY A 321 16.51 0.20 2.55
N LYS A 322 15.50 0.55 3.37
CA LYS A 322 14.34 1.33 2.90
C LYS A 322 14.81 2.56 2.13
N ALA A 323 14.39 2.65 0.86
CA ALA A 323 14.69 3.82 0.03
C ALA A 323 13.98 5.07 0.59
N ALA A 324 14.76 6.09 0.94
CA ALA A 324 14.27 7.30 1.61
C ALA A 324 14.59 8.59 0.84
N PHE A 325 15.40 8.51 -0.20
CA PHE A 325 15.93 9.63 -0.97
C PHE A 325 15.75 9.42 -2.48
N GLY A 326 16.17 10.40 -3.27
CA GLY A 326 16.01 10.37 -4.73
C GLY A 326 14.54 10.40 -5.12
N ALA A 327 14.14 9.61 -6.10
CA ALA A 327 12.75 9.58 -6.59
C ALA A 327 11.71 9.09 -5.55
N GLU A 328 12.16 8.54 -4.40
CA GLU A 328 11.29 8.20 -3.25
C GLU A 328 10.98 9.40 -2.36
N ALA A 329 11.62 10.54 -2.57
CA ALA A 329 11.43 11.76 -1.79
C ALA A 329 10.81 12.87 -2.64
N ALA A 330 10.20 13.86 -1.99
CA ALA A 330 9.54 14.97 -2.69
C ALA A 330 10.52 15.81 -3.51
N GLU A 331 11.76 15.99 -3.05
CA GLU A 331 12.82 16.66 -3.80
C GLU A 331 13.24 15.91 -5.08
N GLY A 332 12.92 14.64 -5.19
CA GLY A 332 13.19 13.79 -6.35
C GLY A 332 12.07 13.72 -7.39
N LEU A 333 11.04 14.56 -7.31
CA LEU A 333 9.90 14.53 -8.23
C LEU A 333 10.28 14.63 -9.71
N ALA A 334 11.30 15.43 -10.05
CA ALA A 334 11.79 15.53 -11.43
C ALA A 334 12.42 14.21 -11.92
N ALA A 335 13.04 13.42 -11.04
CA ALA A 335 13.56 12.11 -11.38
C ALA A 335 12.40 11.13 -11.57
N LEU A 336 11.42 11.13 -10.65
CA LEU A 336 10.21 10.31 -10.76
C LEU A 336 9.46 10.60 -12.07
N GLU A 337 9.32 11.85 -12.47
CA GLU A 337 8.63 12.22 -13.70
C GLU A 337 9.36 11.73 -14.96
N ARG A 338 10.71 11.80 -14.98
CA ARG A 338 11.50 11.22 -16.06
C ARG A 338 11.30 9.71 -16.16
N GLU A 339 11.41 8.98 -15.04
CA GLU A 339 11.19 7.53 -14.99
C GLU A 339 9.77 7.16 -15.47
N LEU A 340 8.75 7.93 -15.10
CA LEU A 340 7.37 7.72 -15.57
C LEU A 340 7.24 7.95 -17.07
N ASN A 341 7.86 9.02 -17.60
CA ASN A 341 7.82 9.34 -19.02
C ASN A 341 8.47 8.24 -19.88
N GLU A 342 9.54 7.59 -19.41
CA GLU A 342 10.19 6.47 -20.08
C GLU A 342 9.24 5.27 -20.31
N ILE A 343 8.25 5.10 -19.43
CA ILE A 343 7.22 4.05 -19.57
C ILE A 343 5.88 4.57 -20.12
N GLY A 344 5.86 5.80 -20.69
CA GLY A 344 4.65 6.41 -21.27
C GLY A 344 3.61 6.83 -20.22
N ARG A 345 4.04 7.14 -19.00
CA ARG A 345 3.22 7.65 -17.91
C ARG A 345 3.65 9.07 -17.52
N HIS A 346 2.83 9.74 -16.71
CA HIS A 346 3.14 11.07 -16.17
C HIS A 346 2.55 11.22 -14.76
N ILE A 347 3.04 12.20 -14.00
CA ILE A 347 2.47 12.53 -12.69
C ILE A 347 1.07 13.13 -12.89
N SER A 348 0.09 12.60 -12.16
CA SER A 348 -1.23 13.21 -12.00
C SER A 348 -1.27 13.99 -10.68
N TRP A 349 -1.39 15.30 -10.78
CA TRP A 349 -1.45 16.21 -9.65
C TRP A 349 -2.86 16.33 -9.04
N SER A 350 -3.81 15.55 -9.54
CA SER A 350 -5.16 15.54 -8.98
C SER A 350 -5.17 14.89 -7.59
N ARG A 351 -6.24 15.12 -6.86
CA ARG A 351 -6.47 14.53 -5.53
C ARG A 351 -6.52 12.99 -5.56
N GLY A 352 -6.85 12.38 -6.70
CA GLY A 352 -6.87 10.92 -6.89
C GLY A 352 -7.83 10.23 -5.91
N ASP A 353 -9.09 10.70 -5.84
CA ASP A 353 -10.14 10.00 -5.11
C ASP A 353 -10.55 8.72 -5.84
N TYR A 354 -11.05 7.74 -5.06
CA TYR A 354 -11.65 6.55 -5.63
C TYR A 354 -12.98 6.95 -6.35
N GLN A 355 -13.13 6.44 -7.56
CA GLN A 355 -14.33 6.59 -8.38
C GLN A 355 -14.71 5.20 -8.89
N GLU A 356 -15.98 4.81 -8.76
CA GLU A 356 -16.48 3.54 -9.30
C GLU A 356 -16.60 3.55 -10.83
#